data_7ca732f663d9309104fa8a73cbdb880f
#
_entry.id   7ca732f663d9309104fa8a73cbdb880f
#
_cell.length_a   1.000
_cell.length_b   1.000
_cell.length_c   1.000
_cell.angle_alpha   90.00
_cell.angle_beta   90.00
_cell.angle_gamma   90.00
#
_symmetry.space_group_name_H-M   'P 1'
#
loop_
_entity.id
_entity.type
_entity.pdbx_description
1 polymer ?
#
loop_
_entity_poly.entity_id
_entity_poly.type
_entity_poly.pdbx_seq_one_letter_code
_entity_poly.pdbx_strand_id
1 'polypeptide(L)'
;MNMEHKTAMWEIEQADAVIVGGGPAGLAAAVRLYENGITDILILEREKQLGGILRQCIHDGFGLARFKTTLSGPEYAQKFIDLANEKKIRYLTDATVLEISEDKVITAATPDGLKQWQAKAVILAMGCRERTRGALGIPGERPTGVFTAGVAQAYMNLYNRMPAKEVVILGSGDIGMIMARRLTLEGAHVKAVLEIQPYPSGLPRNIEQCLNDYNIPLYLSHTVTEIHGDKRLTGVTVSKVDEHMKPIPGTEEEYSCDTLILSVGLIPENELSLDAGVTLDTRTKGATVDEYFQTDRPGIFAAGNVLHVHDLVDFVSMEAEKLADSAARYIKDGKLPACEIQVKTDRNINHTVPQRISGTEDCCLSLRVNRPLR
;
A
#
# COMPACT_ATOMS: atom_id res chain seq x y z
N MET A 1 42.28 -12.00 -32.06
CA MET A 1 41.56 -10.75 -31.76
C MET A 1 40.88 -10.95 -30.40
N ASN A 2 41.62 -10.65 -29.32
CA ASN A 2 41.15 -10.83 -27.94
C ASN A 2 40.11 -9.73 -27.65
N MET A 3 38.86 -10.12 -27.54
CA MET A 3 37.86 -9.27 -26.88
C MET A 3 38.11 -9.38 -25.38
N GLU A 4 38.87 -8.43 -24.83
CA GLU A 4 38.85 -8.18 -23.39
C GLU A 4 37.43 -7.72 -23.01
N HIS A 5 36.66 -8.61 -22.36
CA HIS A 5 35.48 -8.20 -21.62
C HIS A 5 35.99 -7.31 -20.48
N LYS A 6 36.01 -6.00 -20.72
CA LYS A 6 35.99 -5.02 -19.62
C LYS A 6 34.67 -5.26 -18.87
N THR A 7 34.76 -5.99 -17.79
CA THR A 7 33.73 -5.97 -16.74
C THR A 7 33.67 -4.50 -16.27
N ALA A 8 32.67 -3.78 -16.72
CA ALA A 8 32.39 -2.44 -16.19
C ALA A 8 32.15 -2.64 -14.69
N MET A 9 33.13 -2.31 -13.86
CA MET A 9 32.89 -2.21 -12.43
C MET A 9 31.92 -1.04 -12.25
N TRP A 10 30.71 -1.37 -11.83
CA TRP A 10 29.70 -0.38 -11.49
C TRP A 10 30.24 0.49 -10.35
N GLU A 11 30.21 1.80 -10.50
CA GLU A 11 30.55 2.72 -9.44
C GLU A 11 29.42 2.68 -8.40
N ILE A 12 29.75 2.18 -7.20
CA ILE A 12 28.79 2.09 -6.09
C ILE A 12 28.85 3.40 -5.32
N GLU A 13 27.81 4.20 -5.42
CA GLU A 13 27.65 5.42 -4.63
C GLU A 13 27.39 5.08 -3.16
N GLN A 14 27.85 5.94 -2.23
CA GLN A 14 27.57 5.79 -0.80
C GLN A 14 26.38 6.66 -0.40
N ALA A 15 25.60 6.22 0.58
CA ALA A 15 24.56 7.01 1.21
C ALA A 15 24.38 6.61 2.68
N ASP A 16 24.05 7.55 3.55
CA ASP A 16 23.70 7.24 4.93
C ASP A 16 22.37 6.47 4.99
N ALA A 17 21.38 6.94 4.25
CA ALA A 17 20.08 6.29 4.15
C ALA A 17 19.58 6.23 2.71
N VAL A 18 19.12 5.04 2.28
CA VAL A 18 18.37 4.87 1.03
C VAL A 18 16.94 4.46 1.38
N ILE A 19 15.99 5.20 0.83
CA ILE A 19 14.55 4.99 1.03
C ILE A 19 13.95 4.46 -0.28
N VAL A 20 13.34 3.29 -0.24
CA VAL A 20 12.70 2.66 -1.38
C VAL A 20 11.21 2.97 -1.36
N GLY A 21 10.80 3.89 -2.22
CA GLY A 21 9.45 4.42 -2.36
C GLY A 21 9.29 5.85 -1.87
N GLY A 22 8.84 6.73 -2.77
CA GLY A 22 8.59 8.17 -2.53
C GLY A 22 7.13 8.49 -2.19
N GLY A 23 6.40 7.52 -1.61
CA GLY A 23 5.05 7.71 -1.07
C GLY A 23 5.04 8.38 0.31
N PRO A 24 3.86 8.42 0.99
CA PRO A 24 3.74 9.10 2.29
C PRO A 24 4.68 8.58 3.37
N ALA A 25 4.93 7.27 3.44
CA ALA A 25 5.89 6.70 4.39
C ALA A 25 7.32 7.14 4.10
N GLY A 26 7.77 6.98 2.85
CA GLY A 26 9.15 7.31 2.48
C GLY A 26 9.45 8.80 2.60
N LEU A 27 8.52 9.66 2.19
CA LEU A 27 8.66 11.11 2.33
C LEU A 27 8.72 11.54 3.80
N ALA A 28 7.82 11.01 4.65
CA ALA A 28 7.82 11.33 6.08
C ALA A 28 9.10 10.85 6.76
N ALA A 29 9.57 9.64 6.44
CA ALA A 29 10.84 9.12 6.94
C ALA A 29 12.02 9.99 6.51
N ALA A 30 12.09 10.41 5.25
CA ALA A 30 13.18 11.25 4.72
C ALA A 30 13.26 12.60 5.44
N VAL A 31 12.11 13.28 5.58
CA VAL A 31 12.02 14.57 6.29
C VAL A 31 12.49 14.41 7.74
N ARG A 32 12.01 13.36 8.43
CA ARG A 32 12.35 13.12 9.82
C ARG A 32 13.81 12.71 10.04
N LEU A 33 14.39 11.90 9.14
CA LEU A 33 15.82 11.61 9.15
C LEU A 33 16.67 12.89 9.06
N TYR A 34 16.29 13.79 8.14
CA TYR A 34 16.98 15.08 8.00
C TYR A 34 16.88 15.90 9.29
N GLU A 35 15.72 15.98 9.93
CA GLU A 35 15.51 16.65 11.21
C GLU A 35 16.36 16.05 12.33
N ASN A 36 16.65 14.76 12.26
CA ASN A 36 17.56 14.05 13.16
C ASN A 36 19.04 14.20 12.78
N GLY A 37 19.39 15.05 11.81
CA GLY A 37 20.76 15.36 11.41
C GLY A 37 21.41 14.36 10.45
N ILE A 38 20.64 13.47 9.84
CA ILE A 38 21.08 12.63 8.73
C ILE A 38 20.79 13.40 7.44
N THR A 39 21.84 13.82 6.72
CA THR A 39 21.68 14.68 5.53
C THR A 39 21.94 13.98 4.22
N ASP A 40 22.70 12.88 4.24
CA ASP A 40 22.95 12.07 3.03
C ASP A 40 21.85 11.00 2.85
N ILE A 41 20.71 11.47 2.35
CA ILE A 41 19.51 10.68 2.13
C ILE A 41 19.23 10.62 0.64
N LEU A 42 18.85 9.43 0.15
CA LEU A 42 18.38 9.21 -1.22
C LEU A 42 17.02 8.51 -1.20
N ILE A 43 16.02 9.09 -1.86
CA ILE A 43 14.73 8.44 -2.13
C ILE A 43 14.75 7.89 -3.56
N LEU A 44 14.42 6.61 -3.73
CA LEU A 44 14.23 5.97 -5.03
C LEU A 44 12.73 5.74 -5.27
N GLU A 45 12.18 6.38 -6.30
CA GLU A 45 10.76 6.30 -6.65
C GLU A 45 10.60 5.77 -8.08
N ARG A 46 9.81 4.70 -8.25
CA ARG A 46 9.58 4.08 -9.57
C ARG A 46 8.70 4.91 -10.50
N GLU A 47 7.81 5.72 -9.93
CA GLU A 47 6.95 6.60 -10.70
C GLU A 47 7.68 7.88 -11.14
N LYS A 48 7.10 8.61 -12.07
CA LYS A 48 7.65 9.89 -12.57
C LYS A 48 7.60 11.03 -11.55
N GLN A 49 6.86 10.86 -10.47
CA GLN A 49 6.64 11.90 -9.46
C GLN A 49 6.54 11.25 -8.08
N LEU A 50 6.99 11.98 -7.07
CA LEU A 50 6.79 11.63 -5.67
C LEU A 50 5.31 11.71 -5.26
N GLY A 51 4.96 11.14 -4.11
CA GLY A 51 3.63 11.18 -3.51
C GLY A 51 2.89 9.84 -3.51
N GLY A 52 3.38 8.87 -4.30
CA GLY A 52 2.82 7.53 -4.35
C GLY A 52 1.33 7.51 -4.71
N ILE A 53 0.57 6.62 -4.07
CA ILE A 53 -0.87 6.43 -4.32
C ILE A 53 -1.73 7.67 -4.00
N LEU A 54 -1.26 8.56 -3.13
CA LEU A 54 -2.00 9.77 -2.77
C LEU A 54 -2.27 10.71 -3.95
N ARG A 55 -1.43 10.67 -4.97
CA ARG A 55 -1.59 11.50 -6.18
C ARG A 55 -2.95 11.30 -6.87
N GLN A 56 -3.52 10.12 -6.79
CA GLN A 56 -4.82 9.79 -7.38
C GLN A 56 -5.99 9.90 -6.40
N CYS A 57 -5.73 10.07 -5.10
CA CYS A 57 -6.75 10.17 -4.06
C CYS A 57 -7.27 11.61 -3.94
N ILE A 58 -8.02 12.09 -4.93
CA ILE A 58 -8.48 13.49 -5.01
C ILE A 58 -9.64 13.84 -4.06
N HIS A 59 -10.14 12.87 -3.30
CA HIS A 59 -11.11 13.10 -2.23
C HIS A 59 -10.43 13.63 -0.97
N ASP A 60 -11.18 14.25 -0.08
CA ASP A 60 -10.76 14.73 1.22
C ASP A 60 -10.75 13.62 2.29
N GLY A 61 -10.30 13.98 3.49
CA GLY A 61 -10.27 13.10 4.66
C GLY A 61 -8.88 12.73 5.15
N PHE A 62 -7.84 13.30 4.56
CA PHE A 62 -6.45 13.14 4.96
C PHE A 62 -5.98 14.31 5.84
N GLY A 63 -4.96 14.10 6.67
CA GLY A 63 -4.23 15.14 7.38
C GLY A 63 -4.77 15.57 8.74
N LEU A 64 -5.93 15.08 9.17
CA LEU A 64 -6.53 15.48 10.44
C LEU A 64 -5.67 15.15 11.66
N ALA A 65 -5.07 13.95 11.69
CA ALA A 65 -4.23 13.54 12.81
C ALA A 65 -2.85 14.19 12.73
N ARG A 66 -2.21 14.22 11.54
CA ARG A 66 -0.82 14.67 11.36
C ARG A 66 -0.71 16.17 11.18
N PHE A 67 -1.56 16.79 10.36
CA PHE A 67 -1.48 18.22 10.00
C PHE A 67 -2.55 19.10 10.67
N LYS A 68 -3.49 18.51 11.42
CA LYS A 68 -4.62 19.20 12.06
C LYS A 68 -5.51 19.98 11.07
N THR A 69 -5.53 19.53 9.82
CA THR A 69 -6.36 20.11 8.75
C THR A 69 -6.82 19.02 7.80
N THR A 70 -8.00 19.20 7.19
CA THR A 70 -8.51 18.29 6.16
C THR A 70 -7.84 18.61 4.83
N LEU A 71 -7.31 17.61 4.17
CA LEU A 71 -6.59 17.69 2.91
C LEU A 71 -7.10 16.62 1.95
N SER A 72 -6.94 16.84 0.66
CA SER A 72 -6.95 15.77 -0.34
C SER A 72 -5.63 15.01 -0.34
N GLY A 73 -5.61 13.84 -1.00
CA GLY A 73 -4.38 13.05 -1.11
C GLY A 73 -3.21 13.81 -1.75
N PRO A 74 -3.40 14.48 -2.92
CA PRO A 74 -2.36 15.30 -3.52
C PRO A 74 -1.85 16.43 -2.62
N GLU A 75 -2.73 17.14 -1.91
CA GLU A 75 -2.33 18.20 -0.96
C GLU A 75 -1.53 17.63 0.21
N TYR A 76 -1.93 16.47 0.72
CA TYR A 76 -1.19 15.78 1.77
C TYR A 76 0.22 15.41 1.31
N ALA A 77 0.35 14.78 0.14
CA ALA A 77 1.64 14.42 -0.43
C ALA A 77 2.50 15.67 -0.69
N GLN A 78 1.91 16.74 -1.22
CA GLN A 78 2.62 17.98 -1.54
C GLN A 78 3.25 18.61 -0.32
N LYS A 79 2.61 18.57 0.86
CA LYS A 79 3.23 19.08 2.09
C LYS A 79 4.57 18.42 2.41
N PHE A 80 4.67 17.09 2.26
CA PHE A 80 5.93 16.39 2.47
C PHE A 80 6.93 16.60 1.33
N ILE A 81 6.46 16.70 0.10
CA ILE A 81 7.32 17.00 -1.07
C ILE A 81 7.96 18.39 -0.91
N ASP A 82 7.18 19.39 -0.47
CA ASP A 82 7.69 20.75 -0.22
C ASP A 82 8.77 20.75 0.88
N LEU A 83 8.53 20.03 1.98
CA LEU A 83 9.51 19.85 3.06
C LEU A 83 10.79 19.15 2.57
N ALA A 84 10.66 18.12 1.74
CA ALA A 84 11.81 17.42 1.17
C ALA A 84 12.63 18.34 0.24
N ASN A 85 11.95 19.14 -0.58
CA ASN A 85 12.59 20.12 -1.47
C ASN A 85 13.28 21.26 -0.69
N GLU A 86 12.61 21.80 0.34
CA GLU A 86 13.18 22.83 1.23
C GLU A 86 14.47 22.33 1.88
N LYS A 87 14.48 21.09 2.36
CA LYS A 87 15.64 20.43 2.97
C LYS A 87 16.66 19.92 1.96
N LYS A 88 16.39 20.05 0.65
CA LYS A 88 17.23 19.56 -0.45
C LYS A 88 17.55 18.06 -0.35
N ILE A 89 16.59 17.27 0.12
CA ILE A 89 16.71 15.81 0.16
C ILE A 89 16.80 15.29 -1.27
N ARG A 90 17.81 14.46 -1.55
CA ARG A 90 17.99 13.85 -2.89
C ARG A 90 16.92 12.80 -3.16
N TYR A 91 16.39 12.82 -4.38
CA TYR A 91 15.51 11.76 -4.88
C TYR A 91 15.73 11.50 -6.37
N LEU A 92 15.45 10.29 -6.79
CA LEU A 92 15.38 9.88 -8.17
C LEU A 92 14.00 9.32 -8.47
N THR A 93 13.34 9.86 -9.47
CA THR A 93 12.10 9.34 -10.06
C THR A 93 12.40 8.51 -11.30
N ASP A 94 11.42 7.75 -11.81
CA ASP A 94 11.64 6.74 -12.84
C ASP A 94 12.78 5.76 -12.46
N ALA A 95 12.98 5.52 -11.16
CA ALA A 95 14.02 4.69 -10.59
C ALA A 95 13.41 3.44 -9.94
N THR A 96 13.43 2.32 -10.66
CA THR A 96 12.89 1.05 -10.19
C THR A 96 13.97 0.25 -9.50
N VAL A 97 13.85 0.05 -8.18
CA VAL A 97 14.72 -0.84 -7.43
C VAL A 97 14.47 -2.27 -7.88
N LEU A 98 15.53 -2.97 -8.27
CA LEU A 98 15.49 -4.34 -8.77
C LEU A 98 15.94 -5.35 -7.72
N GLU A 99 16.85 -4.93 -6.83
CA GLU A 99 17.48 -5.80 -5.83
C GLU A 99 17.94 -5.00 -4.63
N ILE A 100 17.85 -5.61 -3.46
CA ILE A 100 18.46 -5.14 -2.21
C ILE A 100 19.24 -6.32 -1.63
N SER A 101 20.57 -6.24 -1.60
CA SER A 101 21.40 -7.30 -1.01
C SER A 101 21.34 -7.30 0.52
N GLU A 102 21.73 -8.42 1.14
CA GLU A 102 21.87 -8.52 2.62
C GLU A 102 22.87 -7.50 3.18
N ASP A 103 23.88 -7.10 2.38
CA ASP A 103 24.87 -6.07 2.73
C ASP A 103 24.37 -4.64 2.48
N LYS A 104 23.10 -4.45 2.15
CA LYS A 104 22.46 -3.18 1.87
C LYS A 104 23.04 -2.44 0.64
N VAL A 105 23.39 -3.20 -0.40
CA VAL A 105 23.62 -2.64 -1.73
C VAL A 105 22.29 -2.65 -2.47
N ILE A 106 21.86 -1.49 -2.93
CA ILE A 106 20.61 -1.30 -3.67
C ILE A 106 20.95 -1.15 -5.15
N THR A 107 20.38 -2.01 -6.00
CA THR A 107 20.49 -1.90 -7.46
C THR A 107 19.17 -1.39 -8.03
N ALA A 108 19.22 -0.32 -8.83
CA ALA A 108 18.03 0.22 -9.48
C ALA A 108 18.27 0.48 -10.97
N ALA A 109 17.21 0.27 -11.76
CA ALA A 109 17.11 0.73 -13.14
C ALA A 109 16.63 2.20 -13.13
N THR A 110 17.38 3.07 -13.78
CA THR A 110 17.09 4.49 -13.93
C THR A 110 17.09 4.87 -15.41
N PRO A 111 16.60 6.06 -15.80
CA PRO A 111 16.71 6.54 -17.18
C PRO A 111 18.14 6.57 -17.74
N ASP A 112 19.13 6.72 -16.85
CA ASP A 112 20.55 6.75 -17.21
C ASP A 112 21.21 5.37 -17.21
N GLY A 113 20.46 4.29 -16.96
CA GLY A 113 20.94 2.92 -16.85
C GLY A 113 20.87 2.36 -15.44
N LEU A 114 21.56 1.24 -15.21
CA LEU A 114 21.64 0.63 -13.87
C LEU A 114 22.60 1.41 -12.99
N LYS A 115 22.16 1.65 -11.75
CA LYS A 115 22.95 2.30 -10.70
C LYS A 115 22.91 1.50 -9.42
N GLN A 116 23.96 1.65 -8.60
CA GLN A 116 24.07 0.97 -7.32
C GLN A 116 24.45 1.95 -6.20
N TRP A 117 23.86 1.73 -5.03
CA TRP A 117 24.14 2.49 -3.81
C TRP A 117 24.40 1.53 -2.65
N GLN A 118 25.44 1.80 -1.89
CA GLN A 118 25.69 1.18 -0.58
C GLN A 118 25.15 2.07 0.51
N ALA A 119 24.18 1.59 1.29
CA ALA A 119 23.56 2.33 2.37
C ALA A 119 24.03 1.87 3.75
N LYS A 120 24.10 2.78 4.74
CA LYS A 120 24.20 2.40 6.16
C LYS A 120 22.85 1.87 6.65
N ALA A 121 21.74 2.53 6.25
CA ALA A 121 20.39 2.08 6.53
C ALA A 121 19.52 2.08 5.27
N VAL A 122 18.64 1.06 5.13
CA VAL A 122 17.65 0.97 4.08
C VAL A 122 16.26 1.06 4.70
N ILE A 123 15.41 1.93 4.15
CA ILE A 123 14.02 2.07 4.57
C ILE A 123 13.10 1.55 3.48
N LEU A 124 12.37 0.48 3.80
CA LEU A 124 11.39 -0.15 2.94
C LEU A 124 10.05 0.59 3.08
N ALA A 125 9.65 1.32 2.04
CA ALA A 125 8.43 2.13 1.99
C ALA A 125 7.64 1.91 0.68
N MET A 126 7.73 0.69 0.09
CA MET A 126 7.17 0.34 -1.22
C MET A 126 5.65 0.26 -1.24
N GLY A 127 5.00 0.29 -0.08
CA GLY A 127 3.54 0.25 0.01
C GLY A 127 2.96 -1.14 -0.26
N CYS A 128 1.83 -1.17 -0.97
CA CYS A 128 1.08 -2.38 -1.26
C CYS A 128 0.48 -2.34 -2.66
N ARG A 129 0.08 -3.50 -3.17
CA ARG A 129 -0.73 -3.66 -4.38
C ARG A 129 -2.10 -4.22 -4.05
N GLU A 130 -3.05 -3.98 -4.93
CA GLU A 130 -4.41 -4.52 -4.79
C GLU A 130 -4.48 -6.00 -5.20
N ARG A 131 -5.39 -6.74 -4.56
CA ARG A 131 -5.73 -8.08 -5.00
C ARG A 131 -6.42 -8.05 -6.34
N THR A 132 -5.85 -8.76 -7.31
CA THR A 132 -6.40 -8.91 -8.64
C THR A 132 -7.40 -10.08 -8.71
N ARG A 133 -8.12 -10.18 -9.84
CA ARG A 133 -8.95 -11.34 -10.15
C ARG A 133 -8.22 -12.68 -9.96
N GLY A 134 -6.95 -12.75 -10.40
CA GLY A 134 -6.12 -13.96 -10.27
C GLY A 134 -5.88 -14.36 -8.81
N ALA A 135 -5.67 -13.37 -7.94
CA ALA A 135 -5.49 -13.60 -6.51
C ALA A 135 -6.78 -14.06 -5.81
N LEU A 136 -7.95 -13.73 -6.38
CA LEU A 136 -9.26 -14.17 -5.88
C LEU A 136 -9.69 -15.51 -6.46
N GLY A 137 -9.10 -15.93 -7.58
CA GLY A 137 -9.48 -17.16 -8.27
C GLY A 137 -10.90 -17.15 -8.88
N ILE A 138 -11.43 -15.96 -9.24
CA ILE A 138 -12.78 -15.86 -9.82
C ILE A 138 -12.79 -16.55 -11.21
N PRO A 139 -13.65 -17.56 -11.44
CA PRO A 139 -13.78 -18.28 -12.70
C PRO A 139 -14.28 -17.41 -13.86
N GLY A 140 -14.36 -18.01 -15.04
CA GLY A 140 -14.94 -17.43 -16.27
C GLY A 140 -13.88 -16.88 -17.23
N GLU A 141 -14.33 -16.14 -18.26
CA GLU A 141 -13.51 -15.60 -19.33
C GLU A 141 -12.59 -14.48 -18.82
N ARG A 142 -11.66 -14.03 -19.68
CA ARG A 142 -10.68 -13.00 -19.37
C ARG A 142 -10.84 -11.74 -20.25
N PRO A 143 -12.01 -11.11 -20.26
CA PRO A 143 -12.25 -9.92 -21.04
C PRO A 143 -11.53 -8.70 -20.46
N THR A 144 -11.40 -7.63 -21.24
CA THR A 144 -11.14 -6.28 -20.70
C THR A 144 -12.36 -5.80 -19.90
N GLY A 145 -12.18 -4.87 -18.96
CA GLY A 145 -13.27 -4.33 -18.13
C GLY A 145 -13.25 -4.84 -16.68
N VAL A 146 -12.31 -5.70 -16.32
CA VAL A 146 -12.07 -6.07 -14.92
C VAL A 146 -10.88 -5.28 -14.42
N PHE A 147 -11.13 -4.36 -13.46
CA PHE A 147 -10.12 -3.47 -12.88
C PHE A 147 -10.08 -3.60 -11.37
N THR A 148 -8.93 -3.35 -10.78
CA THR A 148 -8.88 -3.02 -9.34
C THR A 148 -9.34 -1.59 -9.13
N ALA A 149 -9.80 -1.26 -7.92
CA ALA A 149 -10.34 0.07 -7.62
C ALA A 149 -9.31 1.18 -7.81
N GLY A 150 -8.05 0.95 -7.41
CA GLY A 150 -6.97 1.91 -7.59
C GLY A 150 -6.59 2.12 -9.05
N VAL A 151 -6.63 1.07 -9.89
CA VAL A 151 -6.42 1.21 -11.34
C VAL A 151 -7.53 2.03 -11.97
N ALA A 152 -8.80 1.77 -11.64
CA ALA A 152 -9.92 2.58 -12.12
C ALA A 152 -9.81 4.03 -11.66
N GLN A 153 -9.39 4.26 -10.40
CA GLN A 153 -9.13 5.59 -9.84
C GLN A 153 -8.02 6.32 -10.61
N ALA A 154 -6.92 5.65 -10.95
CA ALA A 154 -5.84 6.22 -11.75
C ALA A 154 -6.32 6.63 -13.15
N TYR A 155 -7.10 5.77 -13.83
CA TYR A 155 -7.68 6.11 -15.14
C TYR A 155 -8.48 7.40 -15.08
N MET A 156 -9.32 7.56 -14.07
CA MET A 156 -10.17 8.75 -13.94
C MET A 156 -9.40 9.97 -13.47
N ASN A 157 -8.61 9.84 -12.42
CA ASN A 157 -8.06 10.98 -11.69
C ASN A 157 -6.70 11.45 -12.21
N LEU A 158 -5.88 10.55 -12.78
CA LEU A 158 -4.58 10.90 -13.36
C LEU A 158 -4.62 11.02 -14.90
N TYR A 159 -5.41 10.18 -15.56
CA TYR A 159 -5.43 10.10 -17.02
C TYR A 159 -6.67 10.71 -17.66
N ASN A 160 -7.63 11.19 -16.86
CA ASN A 160 -8.92 11.76 -17.32
C ASN A 160 -9.64 10.84 -18.33
N ARG A 161 -9.69 9.54 -18.02
CA ARG A 161 -10.32 8.53 -18.86
C ARG A 161 -11.40 7.78 -18.08
N MET A 162 -12.60 7.72 -18.65
CA MET A 162 -13.72 6.95 -18.09
C MET A 162 -13.58 5.48 -18.49
N PRO A 163 -13.37 4.55 -17.53
CA PRO A 163 -13.20 3.12 -17.85
C PRO A 163 -14.51 2.36 -18.00
N ALA A 164 -15.65 2.94 -17.61
CA ALA A 164 -16.88 2.22 -17.29
C ALA A 164 -18.15 2.96 -17.72
N LYS A 165 -19.24 2.19 -18.02
CA LYS A 165 -20.60 2.71 -18.17
C LYS A 165 -21.56 2.01 -17.21
N GLU A 166 -21.60 0.68 -17.21
CA GLU A 166 -22.44 -0.17 -16.35
C GLU A 166 -21.52 -0.97 -15.42
N VAL A 167 -21.54 -0.71 -14.12
CA VAL A 167 -20.53 -1.12 -13.17
C VAL A 167 -21.10 -2.01 -12.07
N VAL A 168 -20.38 -3.07 -11.77
CA VAL A 168 -20.52 -3.84 -10.51
C VAL A 168 -19.20 -3.68 -9.74
N ILE A 169 -19.30 -3.45 -8.43
CA ILE A 169 -18.13 -3.32 -7.55
C ILE A 169 -18.13 -4.48 -6.55
N LEU A 170 -17.03 -5.21 -6.47
CA LEU A 170 -16.81 -6.25 -5.47
C LEU A 170 -15.91 -5.74 -4.36
N GLY A 171 -16.45 -5.69 -3.14
CA GLY A 171 -15.84 -5.18 -1.92
C GLY A 171 -16.38 -3.80 -1.52
N SER A 172 -16.81 -3.68 -0.26
CA SER A 172 -17.35 -2.46 0.36
C SER A 172 -16.30 -1.71 1.20
N GLY A 173 -15.01 -1.91 0.93
CA GLY A 173 -13.95 -1.08 1.50
C GLY A 173 -14.05 0.37 1.03
N ASP A 174 -13.39 1.29 1.74
CA ASP A 174 -13.50 2.73 1.48
C ASP A 174 -13.22 3.10 0.02
N ILE A 175 -12.17 2.52 -0.60
CA ILE A 175 -11.84 2.80 -2.01
C ILE A 175 -12.96 2.33 -2.95
N GLY A 176 -13.58 1.17 -2.70
CA GLY A 176 -14.72 0.68 -3.50
C GLY A 176 -15.90 1.62 -3.46
N MET A 177 -16.25 2.11 -2.25
CA MET A 177 -17.35 3.06 -2.07
C MET A 177 -17.04 4.44 -2.66
N ILE A 178 -15.83 4.94 -2.45
CA ILE A 178 -15.36 6.21 -3.06
C ILE A 178 -15.41 6.13 -4.58
N MET A 179 -15.02 4.98 -5.16
CA MET A 179 -15.11 4.77 -6.61
C MET A 179 -16.55 4.64 -7.10
N ALA A 180 -17.45 4.02 -6.31
CA ALA A 180 -18.88 3.99 -6.63
C ALA A 180 -19.43 5.40 -6.81
N ARG A 181 -19.20 6.28 -5.84
CA ARG A 181 -19.57 7.70 -5.89
C ARG A 181 -18.90 8.40 -7.08
N ARG A 182 -17.59 8.24 -7.24
CA ARG A 182 -16.81 8.92 -8.29
C ARG A 182 -17.31 8.55 -9.69
N LEU A 183 -17.53 7.27 -9.96
CA LEU A 183 -18.05 6.78 -11.24
C LEU A 183 -19.45 7.33 -11.53
N THR A 184 -20.32 7.36 -10.52
CA THR A 184 -21.68 7.91 -10.65
C THR A 184 -21.66 9.39 -10.97
N LEU A 185 -20.79 10.18 -10.33
CA LEU A 185 -20.63 11.61 -10.61
C LEU A 185 -20.15 11.90 -12.05
N GLU A 186 -19.39 10.98 -12.64
CA GLU A 186 -18.90 11.07 -14.03
C GLU A 186 -19.87 10.42 -15.04
N GLY A 187 -21.07 10.00 -14.60
CA GLY A 187 -22.14 9.51 -15.46
C GLY A 187 -22.15 8.01 -15.72
N ALA A 188 -21.37 7.19 -15.02
CA ALA A 188 -21.55 5.75 -15.04
C ALA A 188 -22.73 5.33 -14.14
N HIS A 189 -23.34 4.20 -14.46
CA HIS A 189 -24.37 3.57 -13.65
C HIS A 189 -23.74 2.46 -12.80
N VAL A 190 -23.65 2.67 -11.48
CA VAL A 190 -23.19 1.65 -10.54
C VAL A 190 -24.39 0.83 -10.09
N LYS A 191 -24.49 -0.40 -10.59
CA LYS A 191 -25.63 -1.30 -10.34
C LYS A 191 -25.65 -1.86 -8.94
N ALA A 192 -24.47 -2.18 -8.40
CA ALA A 192 -24.33 -2.78 -7.08
C ALA A 192 -22.91 -2.65 -6.53
N VAL A 193 -22.82 -2.54 -5.20
CA VAL A 193 -21.64 -2.87 -4.42
C VAL A 193 -21.91 -4.18 -3.70
N LEU A 194 -21.03 -5.16 -3.85
CA LEU A 194 -21.14 -6.48 -3.26
C LEU A 194 -20.12 -6.65 -2.15
N GLU A 195 -20.55 -7.20 -1.01
CA GLU A 195 -19.67 -7.47 0.13
C GLU A 195 -19.85 -8.93 0.59
N ILE A 196 -18.76 -9.65 0.67
CA ILE A 196 -18.77 -11.05 1.10
C ILE A 196 -19.10 -11.21 2.58
N GLN A 197 -18.74 -10.21 3.40
CA GLN A 197 -19.03 -10.21 4.82
C GLN A 197 -20.50 -9.86 5.09
N PRO A 198 -21.07 -10.27 6.25
CA PRO A 198 -22.42 -9.87 6.66
C PRO A 198 -22.49 -8.42 7.18
N TYR A 199 -21.42 -7.65 7.05
CA TYR A 199 -21.31 -6.24 7.43
C TYR A 199 -20.39 -5.51 6.46
N PRO A 200 -20.57 -4.19 6.25
CA PRO A 200 -19.68 -3.41 5.39
C PRO A 200 -18.30 -3.25 6.02
N SER A 201 -17.27 -3.22 5.17
CA SER A 201 -15.87 -3.18 5.62
C SER A 201 -15.28 -1.77 5.72
N GLY A 202 -15.88 -0.79 5.06
CA GLY A 202 -15.41 0.60 5.10
C GLY A 202 -16.10 1.45 6.17
N LEU A 203 -15.71 2.73 6.22
CA LEU A 203 -16.19 3.66 7.24
C LEU A 203 -17.68 4.00 7.06
N PRO A 204 -18.47 4.12 8.15
CA PRO A 204 -19.90 4.46 8.09
C PRO A 204 -20.20 5.74 7.29
N ARG A 205 -19.35 6.76 7.38
CA ARG A 205 -19.51 8.00 6.61
C ARG A 205 -19.47 7.76 5.10
N ASN A 206 -18.66 6.80 4.63
CA ASN A 206 -18.54 6.47 3.21
C ASN A 206 -19.76 5.69 2.72
N ILE A 207 -20.41 4.92 3.58
CA ILE A 207 -21.71 4.28 3.26
C ILE A 207 -22.74 5.37 2.97
N GLU A 208 -22.87 6.38 3.85
CA GLU A 208 -23.80 7.49 3.64
C GLU A 208 -23.45 8.31 2.39
N GLN A 209 -22.24 8.87 2.35
CA GLN A 209 -21.83 9.84 1.33
C GLN A 209 -21.55 9.23 -0.05
N CYS A 210 -21.24 7.94 -0.12
CA CYS A 210 -20.85 7.30 -1.38
C CYS A 210 -21.92 6.35 -1.94
N LEU A 211 -22.77 5.79 -1.08
CA LEU A 211 -23.79 4.85 -1.52
C LEU A 211 -25.22 5.39 -1.30
N ASN A 212 -25.59 5.74 -0.06
CA ASN A 212 -26.96 6.14 0.26
C ASN A 212 -27.35 7.45 -0.45
N ASP A 213 -26.50 8.48 -0.47
CA ASP A 213 -26.75 9.75 -1.17
C ASP A 213 -26.97 9.58 -2.69
N TYR A 214 -26.47 8.48 -3.27
CA TYR A 214 -26.56 8.18 -4.70
C TYR A 214 -27.49 7.01 -5.03
N ASN A 215 -28.20 6.46 -4.02
CA ASN A 215 -29.08 5.30 -4.17
C ASN A 215 -28.37 4.07 -4.79
N ILE A 216 -27.09 3.87 -4.45
CA ILE A 216 -26.32 2.72 -4.92
C ILE A 216 -26.55 1.56 -3.94
N PRO A 217 -27.09 0.41 -4.42
CA PRO A 217 -27.40 -0.71 -3.54
C PRO A 217 -26.12 -1.41 -3.04
N LEU A 218 -26.11 -1.74 -1.74
CA LEU A 218 -25.09 -2.56 -1.09
C LEU A 218 -25.69 -3.93 -0.72
N TYR A 219 -25.14 -4.99 -1.29
CA TYR A 219 -25.54 -6.35 -0.97
C TYR A 219 -24.48 -7.03 -0.11
N LEU A 220 -24.81 -7.30 1.15
CA LEU A 220 -23.97 -8.04 2.09
C LEU A 220 -24.13 -9.54 1.91
N SER A 221 -23.11 -10.32 2.28
CA SER A 221 -23.08 -11.79 2.07
C SER A 221 -23.27 -12.18 0.60
N HIS A 222 -22.69 -11.40 -0.32
CA HIS A 222 -22.70 -11.68 -1.76
C HIS A 222 -21.30 -11.61 -2.34
N THR A 223 -21.04 -12.41 -3.36
CA THR A 223 -19.78 -12.42 -4.10
C THR A 223 -19.97 -12.68 -5.59
N VAL A 224 -18.98 -12.29 -6.40
CA VAL A 224 -18.94 -12.67 -7.83
C VAL A 224 -18.37 -14.07 -7.93
N THR A 225 -19.12 -14.95 -8.61
CA THR A 225 -18.76 -16.36 -8.80
C THR A 225 -18.30 -16.69 -10.21
N GLU A 226 -18.66 -15.85 -11.21
CA GLU A 226 -18.22 -16.05 -12.59
C GLU A 226 -18.16 -14.72 -13.35
N ILE A 227 -17.27 -14.65 -14.33
CA ILE A 227 -17.06 -13.49 -15.20
C ILE A 227 -17.35 -13.90 -16.65
N HIS A 228 -18.19 -13.09 -17.33
CA HIS A 228 -18.67 -13.35 -18.70
C HIS A 228 -18.19 -12.28 -19.67
N GLY A 229 -17.79 -12.71 -20.87
CA GLY A 229 -17.41 -11.82 -21.97
C GLY A 229 -16.17 -12.32 -22.70
N ASP A 230 -16.06 -11.97 -23.96
CA ASP A 230 -14.91 -12.31 -24.82
C ASP A 230 -13.88 -11.17 -24.82
N LYS A 231 -14.05 -10.17 -25.67
CA LYS A 231 -13.13 -9.01 -25.75
C LYS A 231 -13.36 -8.01 -24.63
N ARG A 232 -14.60 -7.79 -24.27
CA ARG A 232 -15.05 -6.90 -23.19
C ARG A 232 -15.99 -7.66 -22.26
N LEU A 233 -15.99 -7.29 -20.98
CA LEU A 233 -16.95 -7.76 -20.00
C LEU A 233 -18.38 -7.50 -20.47
N THR A 234 -19.25 -8.49 -20.38
CA THR A 234 -20.68 -8.39 -20.69
C THR A 234 -21.55 -8.60 -19.47
N GLY A 235 -21.01 -9.23 -18.44
CA GLY A 235 -21.72 -9.47 -17.19
C GLY A 235 -20.91 -10.29 -16.19
N VAL A 236 -21.48 -10.45 -15.01
CA VAL A 236 -20.96 -11.29 -13.94
C VAL A 236 -22.11 -12.08 -13.30
N THR A 237 -21.83 -13.30 -12.86
CA THR A 237 -22.71 -14.06 -11.97
C THR A 237 -22.38 -13.73 -10.53
N VAL A 238 -23.40 -13.41 -9.74
CA VAL A 238 -23.32 -13.09 -8.32
C VAL A 238 -24.08 -14.15 -7.54
N SER A 239 -23.53 -14.63 -6.42
CA SER A 239 -24.20 -15.56 -5.52
C SER A 239 -24.18 -15.06 -4.08
N LYS A 240 -25.18 -15.45 -3.31
CA LYS A 240 -25.14 -15.34 -1.84
C LYS A 240 -24.09 -16.29 -1.28
N VAL A 241 -23.53 -15.92 -0.14
CA VAL A 241 -22.57 -16.78 0.57
C VAL A 241 -23.09 -17.18 1.96
N ASP A 242 -22.68 -18.36 2.40
CA ASP A 242 -22.96 -18.89 3.73
C ASP A 242 -22.04 -18.25 4.82
N GLU A 243 -22.18 -18.72 6.05
CA GLU A 243 -21.36 -18.27 7.21
C GLU A 243 -19.86 -18.59 7.06
N HIS A 244 -19.51 -19.50 6.14
CA HIS A 244 -18.13 -19.84 5.77
C HIS A 244 -17.64 -19.12 4.52
N MET A 245 -18.40 -18.11 4.05
CA MET A 245 -18.12 -17.32 2.83
C MET A 245 -18.08 -18.18 1.55
N LYS A 246 -18.80 -19.30 1.52
CA LYS A 246 -18.94 -20.17 0.34
C LYS A 246 -20.23 -19.85 -0.42
N PRO A 247 -20.18 -19.77 -1.75
CA PRO A 247 -21.37 -19.57 -2.56
C PRO A 247 -22.45 -20.61 -2.30
N ILE A 248 -23.69 -20.17 -2.14
CA ILE A 248 -24.87 -21.02 -1.91
C ILE A 248 -25.47 -21.38 -3.29
N PRO A 249 -25.49 -22.65 -3.70
CA PRO A 249 -26.08 -23.07 -4.97
C PRO A 249 -27.57 -22.71 -5.08
N GLY A 250 -27.99 -22.27 -6.27
CA GLY A 250 -29.37 -21.84 -6.53
C GLY A 250 -29.70 -20.41 -6.15
N THR A 251 -28.67 -19.62 -5.79
CA THR A 251 -28.78 -18.16 -5.49
C THR A 251 -28.11 -17.30 -6.54
N GLU A 252 -27.71 -17.88 -7.66
CA GLU A 252 -27.01 -17.23 -8.75
C GLU A 252 -27.92 -16.20 -9.43
N GLU A 253 -27.44 -14.98 -9.57
CA GLU A 253 -28.07 -13.87 -10.27
C GLU A 253 -27.11 -13.28 -11.31
N GLU A 254 -27.62 -13.01 -12.51
CA GLU A 254 -26.87 -12.42 -13.61
C GLU A 254 -26.93 -10.88 -13.56
N TYR A 255 -25.77 -10.23 -13.51
CA TYR A 255 -25.64 -8.77 -13.62
C TYR A 255 -24.98 -8.43 -14.94
N SER A 256 -25.73 -7.89 -15.91
CA SER A 256 -25.13 -7.33 -17.11
C SER A 256 -24.34 -6.09 -16.77
N CYS A 257 -23.06 -6.05 -17.11
CA CYS A 257 -22.17 -4.91 -16.87
C CYS A 257 -21.01 -4.93 -17.84
N ASP A 258 -20.43 -3.77 -18.14
CA ASP A 258 -19.21 -3.66 -18.95
C ASP A 258 -17.94 -3.49 -18.11
N THR A 259 -18.12 -3.34 -16.80
CA THR A 259 -17.00 -3.13 -15.88
C THR A 259 -17.26 -3.77 -14.52
N LEU A 260 -16.29 -4.57 -14.07
CA LEU A 260 -16.19 -5.10 -12.71
C LEU A 260 -15.02 -4.44 -12.01
N ILE A 261 -15.29 -3.79 -10.87
CA ILE A 261 -14.26 -3.19 -10.02
C ILE A 261 -14.02 -4.07 -8.80
N LEU A 262 -12.75 -4.39 -8.55
CA LEU A 262 -12.31 -5.20 -7.42
C LEU A 262 -11.73 -4.30 -6.33
N SER A 263 -12.37 -4.25 -5.16
CA SER A 263 -11.91 -3.54 -3.96
C SER A 263 -11.83 -4.50 -2.77
N VAL A 264 -11.03 -5.56 -2.91
CA VAL A 264 -11.07 -6.76 -2.08
C VAL A 264 -9.81 -6.97 -1.23
N GLY A 265 -9.18 -5.87 -0.88
CA GLY A 265 -8.02 -5.82 0.00
C GLY A 265 -6.70 -5.68 -0.73
N LEU A 266 -5.66 -5.50 0.06
CA LEU A 266 -4.31 -5.13 -0.34
C LEU A 266 -3.31 -6.23 0.01
N ILE A 267 -2.20 -6.25 -0.72
CA ILE A 267 -1.06 -7.17 -0.50
C ILE A 267 0.17 -6.29 -0.34
N PRO A 268 0.86 -6.30 0.81
CA PRO A 268 2.14 -5.62 0.98
C PRO A 268 3.18 -6.05 -0.07
N GLU A 269 3.91 -5.07 -0.63
CA GLU A 269 4.92 -5.28 -1.68
C GLU A 269 6.27 -5.68 -1.06
N ASN A 270 6.47 -6.98 -0.85
CA ASN A 270 7.61 -7.50 -0.09
C ASN A 270 8.60 -8.36 -0.89
N GLU A 271 8.56 -8.34 -2.22
CA GLU A 271 9.52 -9.04 -3.05
C GLU A 271 10.96 -8.59 -2.72
N LEU A 272 11.22 -7.28 -2.70
CA LEU A 272 12.53 -6.72 -2.34
C LEU A 272 12.92 -7.00 -0.88
N SER A 273 11.94 -7.11 0.02
CA SER A 273 12.20 -7.49 1.41
C SER A 273 12.72 -8.93 1.50
N LEU A 274 12.13 -9.84 0.72
CA LEU A 274 12.57 -11.24 0.63
C LEU A 274 13.96 -11.36 0.01
N ASP A 275 14.25 -10.60 -1.05
CA ASP A 275 15.58 -10.57 -1.69
C ASP A 275 16.65 -10.11 -0.69
N ALA A 276 16.33 -9.13 0.17
CA ALA A 276 17.19 -8.69 1.26
C ALA A 276 17.28 -9.69 2.43
N GLY A 277 16.66 -10.86 2.32
CA GLY A 277 16.65 -11.91 3.35
C GLY A 277 15.78 -11.58 4.56
N VAL A 278 14.85 -10.62 4.46
CA VAL A 278 13.94 -10.22 5.56
C VAL A 278 12.86 -11.28 5.77
N THR A 279 12.63 -11.65 7.02
CA THR A 279 11.54 -12.57 7.39
C THR A 279 10.21 -11.83 7.42
N LEU A 280 9.19 -12.40 6.76
CA LEU A 280 7.84 -11.85 6.74
C LEU A 280 6.95 -12.46 7.83
N ASP A 281 6.12 -11.64 8.44
CA ASP A 281 5.05 -12.07 9.34
C ASP A 281 3.90 -12.69 8.53
N THR A 282 3.41 -13.84 8.99
CA THR A 282 2.38 -14.62 8.29
C THR A 282 1.01 -13.96 8.26
N ARG A 283 0.74 -13.02 9.18
CA ARG A 283 -0.55 -12.35 9.33
C ARG A 283 -0.57 -10.98 8.64
N THR A 284 0.42 -10.13 8.90
CA THR A 284 0.54 -8.82 8.23
C THR A 284 0.95 -8.96 6.77
N LYS A 285 1.67 -10.03 6.41
CA LYS A 285 2.35 -10.23 5.13
C LYS A 285 3.48 -9.21 4.87
N GLY A 286 3.79 -8.39 5.87
CA GLY A 286 4.93 -7.47 5.89
C GLY A 286 6.10 -8.03 6.68
N ALA A 287 7.17 -7.25 6.79
CA ALA A 287 8.35 -7.64 7.55
C ALA A 287 8.02 -7.89 9.04
N THR A 288 8.70 -8.86 9.64
CA THR A 288 8.76 -8.97 11.12
C THR A 288 9.70 -7.89 11.63
N VAL A 289 9.20 -6.99 12.50
CA VAL A 289 9.98 -5.87 13.03
C VAL A 289 10.00 -5.85 14.56
N ASP A 290 11.02 -5.18 15.09
CA ASP A 290 11.09 -4.84 16.50
C ASP A 290 10.47 -3.46 16.80
N GLU A 291 10.50 -3.01 18.05
CA GLU A 291 9.93 -1.73 18.50
C GLU A 291 10.58 -0.51 17.87
N TYR A 292 11.75 -0.68 17.23
CA TYR A 292 12.46 0.34 16.46
C TYR A 292 12.13 0.28 14.97
N PHE A 293 11.17 -0.55 14.55
CA PHE A 293 10.80 -0.83 13.16
C PHE A 293 11.95 -1.44 12.35
N GLN A 294 13.00 -1.95 13.01
CA GLN A 294 14.08 -2.68 12.39
C GLN A 294 13.63 -4.12 12.15
N THR A 295 13.92 -4.62 10.96
CA THR A 295 13.65 -6.02 10.60
C THR A 295 14.62 -6.97 11.32
N ASP A 296 14.57 -8.26 11.00
CA ASP A 296 15.58 -9.23 11.45
C ASP A 296 16.93 -9.07 10.71
N ARG A 297 17.02 -8.11 9.77
CA ARG A 297 18.26 -7.71 9.09
C ARG A 297 18.72 -6.35 9.63
N PRO A 298 19.85 -6.27 10.35
CA PRO A 298 20.32 -5.04 10.94
C PRO A 298 20.52 -3.91 9.92
N GLY A 299 19.93 -2.73 10.20
CA GLY A 299 19.97 -1.57 9.31
C GLY A 299 18.94 -1.61 8.18
N ILE A 300 18.05 -2.59 8.14
CA ILE A 300 16.90 -2.60 7.22
C ILE A 300 15.63 -2.37 8.04
N PHE A 301 14.87 -1.34 7.69
CA PHE A 301 13.68 -0.87 8.39
C PHE A 301 12.47 -0.91 7.47
N ALA A 302 11.26 -1.06 8.00
CA ALA A 302 10.03 -1.07 7.21
C ALA A 302 8.93 -0.25 7.89
N ALA A 303 8.19 0.57 7.12
CA ALA A 303 7.03 1.32 7.58
C ALA A 303 5.96 1.49 6.49
N GLY A 304 4.73 1.77 6.91
CA GLY A 304 3.59 1.96 6.05
C GLY A 304 3.03 0.65 5.51
N ASN A 305 2.35 0.71 4.36
CA ASN A 305 1.58 -0.44 3.87
C ASN A 305 2.43 -1.64 3.40
N VAL A 306 3.74 -1.48 3.25
CA VAL A 306 4.66 -2.62 3.06
C VAL A 306 4.84 -3.43 4.35
N LEU A 307 4.70 -2.80 5.51
CA LEU A 307 4.80 -3.43 6.83
C LEU A 307 3.45 -4.02 7.26
N HIS A 308 2.42 -3.21 7.29
CA HIS A 308 1.03 -3.63 7.48
C HIS A 308 0.07 -2.59 6.89
N VAL A 309 -1.11 -3.03 6.48
CA VAL A 309 -2.08 -2.12 5.85
C VAL A 309 -2.71 -1.20 6.88
N HIS A 310 -2.62 0.11 6.66
CA HIS A 310 -3.22 1.14 7.50
C HIS A 310 -4.58 1.60 6.98
N ASP A 311 -5.46 2.01 7.89
CA ASP A 311 -6.75 2.59 7.54
C ASP A 311 -6.66 4.10 7.23
N LEU A 312 -5.65 4.80 7.79
CA LEU A 312 -5.44 6.23 7.60
C LEU A 312 -3.97 6.53 7.24
N VAL A 313 -3.76 7.36 6.23
CA VAL A 313 -2.40 7.75 5.80
C VAL A 313 -1.65 8.56 6.85
N ASP A 314 -2.37 9.28 7.72
CA ASP A 314 -1.75 9.98 8.85
C ASP A 314 -0.92 9.04 9.72
N PHE A 315 -1.44 7.84 9.99
CA PHE A 315 -0.71 6.84 10.77
C PHE A 315 0.47 6.25 10.01
N VAL A 316 0.37 6.12 8.68
CA VAL A 316 1.50 5.74 7.82
C VAL A 316 2.68 6.70 7.99
N SER A 317 2.42 8.01 7.93
CA SER A 317 3.45 9.04 8.07
C SER A 317 4.01 9.09 9.49
N MET A 318 3.15 9.03 10.51
CA MET A 318 3.55 9.06 11.92
C MET A 318 4.38 7.81 12.31
N GLU A 319 4.05 6.64 11.74
CA GLU A 319 4.84 5.41 11.90
C GLU A 319 6.21 5.56 11.26
N ALA A 320 6.27 6.08 10.03
CA ALA A 320 7.51 6.31 9.30
C ALA A 320 8.42 7.37 9.98
N GLU A 321 7.83 8.38 10.65
CA GLU A 321 8.58 9.35 11.47
C GLU A 321 9.23 8.67 12.67
N LYS A 322 8.52 7.78 13.38
CA LYS A 322 9.09 6.98 14.49
C LYS A 322 10.20 6.04 14.01
N LEU A 323 9.97 5.36 12.89
CA LEU A 323 11.00 4.55 12.23
C LEU A 323 12.25 5.38 11.96
N ALA A 324 12.09 6.60 11.43
CA ALA A 324 13.21 7.46 11.09
C ALA A 324 14.03 7.90 12.32
N ASP A 325 13.39 8.09 13.49
CA ASP A 325 14.10 8.34 14.75
C ASP A 325 15.02 7.15 15.08
N SER A 326 14.52 5.92 14.92
CA SER A 326 15.28 4.70 15.16
C SER A 326 16.39 4.49 14.14
N ALA A 327 16.11 4.71 12.86
CA ALA A 327 17.09 4.59 11.79
C ALA A 327 18.22 5.62 11.93
N ALA A 328 17.91 6.86 12.35
CA ALA A 328 18.92 7.88 12.64
C ALA A 328 19.83 7.46 13.80
N ARG A 329 19.27 6.88 14.87
CA ARG A 329 20.04 6.31 15.99
C ARG A 329 20.95 5.17 15.48
N TYR A 330 20.44 4.25 14.68
CA TYR A 330 21.23 3.17 14.08
C TYR A 330 22.38 3.71 13.22
N ILE A 331 22.14 4.69 12.36
CA ILE A 331 23.18 5.28 11.49
C ILE A 331 24.31 5.91 12.30
N LYS A 332 23.97 6.56 13.44
CA LYS A 332 24.95 7.21 14.32
C LYS A 332 25.71 6.22 15.20
N ASP A 333 25.02 5.25 15.79
CA ASP A 333 25.53 4.39 16.86
C ASP A 333 25.98 3.01 16.33
N GLY A 334 25.60 2.65 15.10
CA GLY A 334 25.90 1.36 14.46
C GLY A 334 25.03 0.18 14.94
N LYS A 335 24.22 0.39 15.98
CA LYS A 335 23.36 -0.65 16.58
C LYS A 335 22.17 -0.05 17.33
N LEU A 336 21.13 -0.87 17.52
CA LEU A 336 19.98 -0.60 18.40
C LEU A 336 19.97 -1.61 19.56
N PRO A 337 19.22 -1.33 20.65
CA PRO A 337 19.03 -2.28 21.72
C PRO A 337 18.41 -3.60 21.23
N ALA A 338 18.78 -4.70 21.84
CA ALA A 338 18.23 -6.00 21.50
C ALA A 338 16.76 -6.12 21.92
N CYS A 339 15.92 -6.67 21.03
CA CYS A 339 14.49 -6.90 21.26
C CYS A 339 14.21 -8.40 21.25
N GLU A 340 14.29 -9.05 22.41
CA GLU A 340 14.17 -10.50 22.56
C GLU A 340 12.76 -10.94 22.99
N ILE A 341 11.94 -10.02 23.50
CA ILE A 341 10.60 -10.33 23.98
C ILE A 341 9.63 -10.37 22.81
N GLN A 342 9.01 -11.54 22.56
CA GLN A 342 8.00 -11.70 21.51
C GLN A 342 6.63 -11.23 21.98
N VAL A 343 5.97 -10.40 21.18
CA VAL A 343 4.58 -9.99 21.35
C VAL A 343 3.67 -11.08 20.78
N LYS A 344 2.81 -11.66 21.62
CA LYS A 344 1.84 -12.67 21.20
C LYS A 344 0.43 -12.13 21.26
N THR A 345 -0.39 -12.48 20.28
CA THR A 345 -1.79 -12.08 20.19
C THR A 345 -2.72 -13.22 20.64
N ASP A 346 -3.87 -12.87 21.21
CA ASP A 346 -4.94 -13.82 21.46
C ASP A 346 -5.85 -14.00 20.22
N ARG A 347 -6.93 -14.80 20.41
CA ARG A 347 -7.90 -15.09 19.33
C ARG A 347 -8.66 -13.87 18.80
N ASN A 348 -8.70 -12.74 19.50
CA ASN A 348 -9.46 -11.54 19.11
C ASN A 348 -8.62 -10.56 18.29
N ILE A 349 -7.30 -10.67 18.39
CA ILE A 349 -6.34 -9.80 17.71
C ILE A 349 -5.72 -10.54 16.51
N ASN A 350 -5.90 -9.99 15.32
CA ASN A 350 -5.32 -10.56 14.11
C ASN A 350 -3.80 -10.49 14.15
N HIS A 351 -3.26 -9.28 14.36
CA HIS A 351 -1.82 -9.04 14.44
C HIS A 351 -1.50 -7.81 15.27
N THR A 352 -0.22 -7.71 15.65
CA THR A 352 0.40 -6.54 16.25
C THR A 352 1.64 -6.13 15.47
N VAL A 353 1.98 -4.86 15.51
CA VAL A 353 3.26 -4.28 15.07
C VAL A 353 3.74 -3.36 16.20
N PRO A 354 4.95 -3.56 16.71
CA PRO A 354 5.95 -4.57 16.37
C PRO A 354 5.61 -5.98 16.88
N GLN A 355 6.39 -6.98 16.41
CA GLN A 355 6.33 -8.37 16.89
C GLN A 355 7.34 -8.67 17.98
N ARG A 356 8.36 -7.83 18.17
CA ARG A 356 9.40 -7.96 19.20
C ARG A 356 9.64 -6.65 19.92
N ILE A 357 9.90 -6.71 21.22
CA ILE A 357 10.20 -5.53 22.05
C ILE A 357 11.41 -5.80 22.95
N SER A 358 12.07 -4.74 23.40
CA SER A 358 13.16 -4.83 24.38
C SER A 358 12.64 -5.01 25.82
N GLY A 359 11.50 -4.38 26.13
CA GLY A 359 10.97 -4.29 27.48
C GLY A 359 11.71 -3.26 28.37
N THR A 360 12.57 -2.43 27.79
CA THR A 360 13.36 -1.41 28.50
C THR A 360 12.90 0.01 28.23
N GLU A 361 12.14 0.24 27.15
CA GLU A 361 11.61 1.52 26.74
C GLU A 361 10.09 1.45 26.55
N ASP A 362 9.39 2.58 26.60
CA ASP A 362 7.97 2.65 26.27
C ASP A 362 7.76 2.34 24.80
N CYS A 363 6.88 1.37 24.51
CA CYS A 363 6.59 0.93 23.15
C CYS A 363 5.11 1.15 22.80
N CYS A 364 4.86 1.63 21.60
CA CYS A 364 3.52 1.77 21.04
C CYS A 364 3.20 0.56 20.17
N LEU A 365 2.18 -0.21 20.55
CA LEU A 365 1.70 -1.35 19.77
C LEU A 365 0.54 -0.94 18.87
N SER A 366 0.70 -1.08 17.56
CA SER A 366 -0.40 -1.08 16.60
C SER A 366 -1.03 -2.46 16.59
N LEU A 367 -2.35 -2.53 16.60
CA LEU A 367 -3.05 -3.83 16.58
C LEU A 367 -4.25 -3.78 15.62
N ARG A 368 -4.57 -4.93 15.04
CA ARG A 368 -5.80 -5.13 14.26
C ARG A 368 -6.61 -6.26 14.87
N VAL A 369 -7.90 -6.00 15.07
CA VAL A 369 -8.86 -6.99 15.58
C VAL A 369 -9.40 -7.85 14.44
N ASN A 370 -9.84 -9.09 14.78
CA ASN A 370 -10.38 -10.03 13.79
C ASN A 370 -11.79 -9.69 13.32
N ARG A 371 -12.52 -8.91 14.12
CA ARG A 371 -13.93 -8.51 13.86
C ARG A 371 -14.25 -7.24 14.63
N PRO A 372 -15.30 -6.51 14.24
CA PRO A 372 -15.77 -5.38 15.05
C PRO A 372 -16.03 -5.83 16.49
N LEU A 373 -15.43 -5.13 17.45
CA LEU A 373 -15.67 -5.32 18.88
C LEU A 373 -16.78 -4.37 19.32
N ARG A 374 -17.72 -4.88 20.14
CA ARG A 374 -18.79 -4.07 20.77
C ARG A 374 -18.31 -3.52 22.10
#